data_c724063147bed3ef499ea7967b96dc98
#
_entry.id   c724063147bed3ef499ea7967b96dc98
#
_cell.length_a   1.000
_cell.length_b   1.000
_cell.length_c   1.000
_cell.angle_alpha   90.00
_cell.angle_beta   90.00
_cell.angle_gamma   90.00
#
_symmetry.space_group_name_H-M   'P 1'
#
loop_
_entity.id
_entity.type
_entity.pdbx_description
1 polymer ?
#
loop_
_entity_poly.entity_id
_entity_poly.type
_entity_poly.pdbx_seq_one_letter_code
_entity_poly.pdbx_strand_id
1 'polypeptide(L)'
;MGLFSGLFSDRETSQKRTRQALGVMMTTAGISHLTCARKPFQAQVPNWFPMKKDFVVVASGYVEIAAGLAQLLLPKQKKLTGIGLASLYWLIYPGNIAQYAEKQNMPGLDNDRARLIRLFGQPALIAAALWGAGIPKT
;
A
#
# COMPACT_ATOMS: atom_id res chain seq x y z
N MET A 1 4.12 36.92 4.80
CA MET A 1 3.88 35.77 5.67
C MET A 1 2.65 35.02 5.24
N GLY A 2 1.50 35.60 5.33
CA GLY A 2 0.21 34.97 5.23
C GLY A 2 0.03 33.86 4.21
N LEU A 3 0.12 34.18 2.92
CA LEU A 3 -0.21 33.23 1.86
C LEU A 3 0.75 32.04 1.80
N PHE A 4 2.05 32.29 1.81
CA PHE A 4 3.05 31.23 1.74
C PHE A 4 3.08 30.40 3.01
N SER A 5 2.88 31.04 4.16
CA SER A 5 2.78 30.34 5.44
C SER A 5 1.62 29.35 5.45
N GLY A 6 0.46 29.77 4.93
CA GLY A 6 -0.72 28.89 4.81
C GLY A 6 -0.49 27.72 3.88
N LEU A 7 0.18 27.95 2.74
CA LEU A 7 0.48 26.89 1.78
C LEU A 7 1.36 25.80 2.38
N PHE A 8 2.41 26.19 3.11
CA PHE A 8 3.29 25.21 3.75
C PHE A 8 2.59 24.45 4.86
N SER A 9 1.77 25.13 5.65
CA SER A 9 0.99 24.50 6.70
C SER A 9 0.01 23.48 6.12
N ASP A 10 -0.71 23.82 5.04
CA ASP A 10 -1.65 22.94 4.38
C ASP A 10 -0.93 21.74 3.78
N ARG A 11 0.25 21.93 3.21
CA ARG A 11 1.06 20.85 2.65
C ARG A 11 1.48 19.87 3.72
N GLU A 12 2.02 20.36 4.83
CA GLU A 12 2.43 19.52 5.96
C GLU A 12 1.25 18.74 6.54
N THR A 13 0.11 19.40 6.67
CA THR A 13 -1.11 18.77 7.15
C THR A 13 -1.58 17.68 6.20
N SER A 14 -1.57 17.96 4.90
CA SER A 14 -1.94 16.97 3.88
C SER A 14 -1.02 15.75 3.93
N GLN A 15 0.28 15.97 4.03
CA GLN A 15 1.26 14.88 4.12
C GLN A 15 1.05 14.05 5.38
N LYS A 16 0.79 14.68 6.51
CA LYS A 16 0.51 14.00 7.77
C LYS A 16 -0.76 13.15 7.68
N ARG A 17 -1.83 13.72 7.14
CA ARG A 17 -3.11 12.99 6.99
C ARG A 17 -2.97 11.82 6.04
N THR A 18 -2.24 11.99 4.94
CA THR A 18 -1.97 10.90 3.99
C THR A 18 -1.22 9.77 4.68
N ARG A 19 -0.17 10.11 5.44
CA ARG A 19 0.59 9.11 6.20
C ARG A 19 -0.29 8.36 7.19
N GLN A 20 -1.15 9.06 7.93
CA GLN A 20 -2.05 8.44 8.89
C GLN A 20 -3.08 7.55 8.19
N ALA A 21 -3.65 8.01 7.09
CA ALA A 21 -4.60 7.22 6.32
C ALA A 21 -3.96 5.93 5.78
N LEU A 22 -2.74 6.02 5.25
CA LEU A 22 -2.00 4.85 4.78
C LEU A 22 -1.69 3.90 5.92
N GLY A 23 -1.34 4.44 7.09
CA GLY A 23 -1.08 3.62 8.28
C GLY A 23 -2.29 2.81 8.71
N VAL A 24 -3.45 3.44 8.78
CA VAL A 24 -4.70 2.76 9.11
C VAL A 24 -5.06 1.74 8.03
N MET A 25 -4.97 2.14 6.77
CA MET A 25 -5.30 1.26 5.64
C MET A 25 -4.41 0.02 5.63
N MET A 26 -3.09 0.21 5.78
CA MET A 26 -2.14 -0.91 5.74
C MET A 26 -2.29 -1.84 6.93
N THR A 27 -2.52 -1.29 8.12
CA THR A 27 -2.75 -2.12 9.32
C THR A 27 -4.01 -2.95 9.13
N THR A 28 -5.10 -2.34 8.66
CA THR A 28 -6.36 -3.03 8.41
C THR A 28 -6.19 -4.08 7.31
N ALA A 29 -5.52 -3.74 6.22
CA ALA A 29 -5.27 -4.68 5.13
C ALA A 29 -4.45 -5.88 5.60
N GLY A 30 -3.40 -5.63 6.38
CA GLY A 30 -2.57 -6.71 6.93
C GLY A 30 -3.36 -7.65 7.83
N ILE A 31 -4.20 -7.10 8.70
CA ILE A 31 -5.08 -7.91 9.54
C ILE A 31 -6.02 -8.75 8.67
N SER A 32 -6.60 -8.17 7.62
CA SER A 32 -7.50 -8.88 6.73
C SER A 32 -6.79 -10.02 5.98
N HIS A 33 -5.51 -9.84 5.62
CA HIS A 33 -4.71 -10.90 5.00
C HIS A 33 -4.48 -12.10 5.92
N LEU A 34 -4.56 -11.90 7.23
CA LEU A 34 -4.42 -12.98 8.19
C LEU A 34 -5.76 -13.63 8.55
N THR A 35 -6.87 -13.01 8.18
CA THR A 35 -8.21 -13.41 8.61
C THR A 35 -9.15 -13.58 7.40
N CYS A 36 -10.13 -12.69 7.27
CA CYS A 36 -11.22 -12.83 6.30
C CYS A 36 -10.79 -12.80 4.84
N ALA A 37 -9.69 -12.12 4.52
CA ALA A 37 -9.21 -12.01 3.15
C ALA A 37 -8.01 -12.91 2.84
N ARG A 38 -7.62 -13.78 3.78
CA ARG A 38 -6.46 -14.66 3.61
C ARG A 38 -6.53 -15.49 2.33
N LYS A 39 -7.67 -16.13 2.08
CA LYS A 39 -7.85 -16.97 0.91
C LYS A 39 -8.03 -16.14 -0.38
N PRO A 40 -8.90 -15.12 -0.41
CA PRO A 40 -9.06 -14.31 -1.62
C PRO A 40 -7.78 -13.63 -2.11
N PHE A 41 -6.92 -13.17 -1.19
CA PHE A 41 -5.69 -12.49 -1.60
C PHE A 41 -4.65 -13.41 -2.24
N GLN A 42 -4.84 -14.73 -2.17
CA GLN A 42 -3.97 -15.65 -2.90
C GLN A 42 -4.03 -15.42 -4.41
N ALA A 43 -5.12 -14.81 -4.90
CA ALA A 43 -5.25 -14.44 -6.31
C ALA A 43 -4.19 -13.43 -6.79
N GLN A 44 -3.57 -12.70 -5.87
CA GLN A 44 -2.53 -11.73 -6.21
C GLN A 44 -1.12 -12.33 -6.21
N VAL A 45 -0.96 -13.60 -5.80
CA VAL A 45 0.33 -14.27 -5.85
C VAL A 45 0.48 -14.90 -7.23
N PRO A 46 1.55 -14.54 -8.01
CA PRO A 46 1.74 -15.12 -9.33
C PRO A 46 1.87 -16.64 -9.27
N ASN A 47 1.31 -17.32 -10.28
CA ASN A 47 1.39 -18.79 -10.32
C ASN A 47 2.83 -19.30 -10.46
N TRP A 48 3.72 -18.49 -11.06
CA TRP A 48 5.13 -18.84 -11.22
C TRP A 48 5.96 -18.61 -9.96
N PHE A 49 5.41 -18.00 -8.93
CA PHE A 49 6.14 -17.68 -7.71
C PHE A 49 6.48 -18.98 -6.96
N PRO A 50 7.75 -19.16 -6.52
CA PRO A 50 8.23 -20.44 -5.98
C PRO A 50 7.71 -20.81 -4.60
N MET A 51 7.01 -19.91 -3.92
CA MET A 51 6.51 -20.14 -2.56
C MET A 51 5.00 -20.41 -2.57
N LYS A 52 4.51 -21.09 -1.54
CA LYS A 52 3.07 -21.33 -1.39
C LYS A 52 2.32 -20.01 -1.29
N LYS A 53 1.20 -19.91 -2.01
CA LYS A 53 0.39 -18.69 -2.04
C LYS A 53 -0.08 -18.27 -0.64
N ASP A 54 -0.51 -19.22 0.18
CA ASP A 54 -0.96 -18.94 1.54
C ASP A 54 0.17 -18.35 2.40
N PHE A 55 1.37 -18.91 2.29
CA PHE A 55 2.52 -18.39 3.02
C PHE A 55 2.82 -16.94 2.62
N VAL A 56 2.77 -16.62 1.33
CA VAL A 56 3.03 -15.27 0.83
C VAL A 56 2.00 -14.29 1.37
N VAL A 57 0.72 -14.67 1.37
CA VAL A 57 -0.36 -13.81 1.88
C VAL A 57 -0.17 -13.54 3.38
N VAL A 58 0.12 -14.58 4.17
CA VAL A 58 0.32 -14.43 5.61
C VAL A 58 1.54 -13.58 5.91
N ALA A 59 2.66 -13.85 5.23
CA ALA A 59 3.89 -13.08 5.42
C ALA A 59 3.67 -11.61 5.05
N SER A 60 2.99 -11.33 3.94
CA SER A 60 2.68 -9.96 3.53
C SER A 60 1.77 -9.26 4.53
N GLY A 61 0.83 -10.01 5.13
CA GLY A 61 -0.04 -9.46 6.18
C GLY A 61 0.76 -8.92 7.36
N TYR A 62 1.72 -9.69 7.85
CA TYR A 62 2.59 -9.24 8.95
C TYR A 62 3.43 -8.03 8.55
N VAL A 63 4.00 -8.04 7.33
CA VAL A 63 4.78 -6.92 6.82
C VAL A 63 3.92 -5.66 6.71
N GLU A 64 2.70 -5.80 6.22
CA GLU A 64 1.77 -4.69 6.06
C GLU A 64 1.35 -4.10 7.40
N ILE A 65 1.11 -4.94 8.41
CA ILE A 65 0.82 -4.46 9.78
C ILE A 65 2.01 -3.66 10.31
N ALA A 66 3.21 -4.20 10.16
CA ALA A 66 4.42 -3.51 10.61
C ALA A 66 4.59 -2.17 9.90
N ALA A 67 4.41 -2.14 8.58
CA ALA A 67 4.50 -0.91 7.79
C ALA A 67 3.44 0.10 8.19
N GLY A 68 2.20 -0.36 8.40
CA GLY A 68 1.10 0.50 8.82
C GLY A 68 1.32 1.11 10.19
N LEU A 69 1.72 0.29 11.15
CA LEU A 69 2.02 0.77 12.50
C LEU A 69 3.20 1.73 12.51
N ALA A 70 4.21 1.47 11.68
CA ALA A 70 5.35 2.39 11.56
C ALA A 70 4.91 3.76 11.07
N GLN A 71 3.98 3.81 10.10
CA GLN A 71 3.41 5.07 9.62
C GLN A 71 2.71 5.84 10.74
N LEU A 72 2.03 5.15 11.64
CA LEU A 72 1.26 5.78 12.72
C LEU A 72 2.10 6.13 13.94
N LEU A 73 3.06 5.28 14.30
CA LEU A 73 3.77 5.37 15.57
C LEU A 73 5.15 6.01 15.47
N LEU A 74 5.68 6.18 14.27
CA LEU A 74 7.03 6.71 14.06
C LEU A 74 7.01 7.99 13.18
N PRO A 75 6.30 9.04 13.61
CA PRO A 75 6.20 10.26 12.78
C PRO A 75 7.54 10.96 12.57
N LYS A 76 8.48 10.79 13.50
CA LYS A 76 9.82 11.36 13.36
C LYS A 76 10.66 10.62 12.31
N GLN A 77 10.26 9.40 11.96
CA GLN A 77 10.91 8.58 10.95
C GLN A 77 10.09 8.54 9.65
N LYS A 78 9.27 9.54 9.41
CA LYS A 78 8.32 9.56 8.28
C LYS A 78 8.98 9.33 6.92
N LYS A 79 10.18 9.85 6.72
CA LYS A 79 10.90 9.65 5.45
C LYS A 79 11.28 8.19 5.26
N LEU A 80 11.84 7.57 6.28
CA LEU A 80 12.24 6.17 6.24
C LEU A 80 11.03 5.24 6.09
N THR A 81 9.99 5.45 6.91
CA THR A 81 8.80 4.60 6.86
C THR A 81 8.04 4.77 5.56
N GLY A 82 7.99 5.99 5.02
CA GLY A 82 7.31 6.25 3.75
C GLY A 82 8.04 5.66 2.56
N ILE A 83 9.37 5.77 2.52
CA ILE A 83 10.17 5.14 1.47
C ILE A 83 10.05 3.62 1.58
N GLY A 84 10.07 3.08 2.80
CA GLY A 84 9.85 1.64 3.02
C GLY A 84 8.50 1.19 2.50
N LEU A 85 7.44 1.94 2.75
CA LEU A 85 6.10 1.63 2.28
C LEU A 85 6.03 1.71 0.75
N ALA A 86 6.62 2.74 0.14
CA ALA A 86 6.66 2.85 -1.31
C ALA A 86 7.40 1.67 -1.93
N SER A 87 8.49 1.23 -1.30
CA SER A 87 9.24 0.05 -1.76
C SER A 87 8.40 -1.22 -1.65
N LEU A 88 7.62 -1.37 -0.57
CA LEU A 88 6.71 -2.49 -0.41
C LEU A 88 5.65 -2.51 -1.52
N TYR A 89 5.08 -1.35 -1.86
CA TYR A 89 4.12 -1.26 -2.96
C TYR A 89 4.75 -1.68 -4.29
N TRP A 90 6.01 -1.33 -4.54
CA TRP A 90 6.74 -1.78 -5.73
C TRP A 90 6.89 -3.30 -5.75
N LEU A 91 7.21 -3.90 -4.59
CA LEU A 91 7.36 -5.36 -4.48
C LEU A 91 6.04 -6.10 -4.70
N ILE A 92 4.93 -5.48 -4.32
CA ILE A 92 3.59 -6.04 -4.49
C ILE A 92 3.11 -5.91 -5.96
N TYR A 93 3.62 -4.94 -6.69
CA TYR A 93 3.16 -4.64 -8.05
C TYR A 93 3.15 -5.85 -8.98
N PRO A 94 4.19 -6.72 -9.00
CA PRO A 94 4.15 -7.93 -9.84
C PRO A 94 2.95 -8.82 -9.56
N GLY A 95 2.48 -8.88 -8.32
CA GLY A 95 1.25 -9.61 -7.97
C GLY A 95 0.02 -9.02 -8.63
N ASN A 96 -0.09 -7.70 -8.68
CA ASN A 96 -1.20 -7.03 -9.36
C ASN A 96 -1.15 -7.25 -10.87
N ILE A 97 0.05 -7.22 -11.44
CA ILE A 97 0.25 -7.49 -12.87
C ILE A 97 -0.16 -8.93 -13.18
N ALA A 98 0.27 -9.89 -12.35
CA ALA A 98 -0.07 -11.29 -12.53
C ALA A 98 -1.57 -11.51 -12.38
N GLN A 99 -2.23 -10.84 -11.44
CA GLN A 99 -3.67 -10.95 -11.27
C GLN A 99 -4.41 -10.52 -12.54
N TYR A 100 -3.98 -9.44 -13.17
CA TYR A 100 -4.56 -9.00 -14.44
C TYR A 100 -4.25 -9.97 -15.56
N ALA A 101 -2.99 -10.34 -15.72
CA ALA A 101 -2.51 -11.20 -16.82
C ALA A 101 -3.09 -12.62 -16.73
N GLU A 102 -3.19 -13.17 -15.52
CA GLU A 102 -3.71 -14.52 -15.28
C GLU A 102 -5.22 -14.52 -15.03
N LYS A 103 -5.84 -13.36 -15.03
CA LYS A 103 -7.28 -13.18 -14.83
C LYS A 103 -7.81 -13.83 -13.55
N GLN A 104 -7.02 -13.71 -12.48
CA GLN A 104 -7.41 -14.24 -11.18
C GLN A 104 -8.56 -13.45 -10.57
N ASN A 105 -9.57 -14.16 -10.09
CA ASN A 105 -10.74 -13.53 -9.49
C ASN A 105 -10.62 -13.44 -7.97
N MET A 106 -11.12 -12.32 -7.42
CA MET A 106 -11.33 -12.17 -5.99
C MET A 106 -12.47 -11.17 -5.79
N PRO A 107 -13.05 -11.07 -4.57
CA PRO A 107 -14.14 -10.12 -4.32
C PRO A 107 -13.78 -8.70 -4.75
N GLY A 108 -14.59 -8.10 -5.61
CA GLY A 108 -14.36 -6.77 -6.16
C GLY A 108 -13.41 -6.71 -7.34
N LEU A 109 -12.74 -7.83 -7.68
CA LEU A 109 -11.77 -7.89 -8.79
C LEU A 109 -12.06 -9.12 -9.66
N ASP A 110 -13.33 -9.28 -10.05
CA ASP A 110 -13.80 -10.44 -10.79
C ASP A 110 -13.95 -10.20 -12.30
N ASN A 111 -13.50 -9.05 -12.80
CA ASN A 111 -13.51 -8.72 -14.22
C ASN A 111 -12.27 -7.93 -14.60
N ASP A 112 -11.98 -7.88 -15.91
CA ASP A 112 -10.75 -7.24 -16.41
C ASP A 112 -10.72 -5.73 -16.09
N ARG A 113 -11.87 -5.06 -16.13
CA ARG A 113 -11.94 -3.62 -15.84
C ARG A 113 -11.52 -3.34 -14.39
N ALA A 114 -12.05 -4.10 -13.43
CA ALA A 114 -11.72 -3.93 -12.02
C ALA A 114 -10.23 -4.24 -11.77
N ARG A 115 -9.71 -5.32 -12.38
CA ARG A 115 -8.31 -5.68 -12.26
C ARG A 115 -7.39 -4.63 -12.87
N LEU A 116 -7.79 -4.03 -13.99
CA LEU A 116 -7.03 -2.96 -14.63
C LEU A 116 -7.00 -1.70 -13.76
N ILE A 117 -8.13 -1.31 -13.18
CA ILE A 117 -8.21 -0.19 -12.25
C ILE A 117 -7.28 -0.43 -11.06
N ARG A 118 -7.28 -1.65 -10.50
CA ARG A 118 -6.38 -2.02 -9.39
C ARG A 118 -4.92 -1.90 -9.80
N LEU A 119 -4.59 -2.29 -11.01
CA LEU A 119 -3.24 -2.21 -11.55
C LEU A 119 -2.75 -0.75 -11.61
N PHE A 120 -3.57 0.16 -12.08
CA PHE A 120 -3.23 1.59 -12.13
C PHE A 120 -3.30 2.25 -10.77
N GLY A 121 -4.03 1.68 -9.81
CA GLY A 121 -4.07 2.18 -8.45
C GLY A 121 -2.76 2.04 -7.71
N GLN A 122 -1.91 1.08 -8.09
CA GLN A 122 -0.65 0.84 -7.41
C GLN A 122 0.32 2.03 -7.52
N PRO A 123 0.54 2.63 -8.70
CA PRO A 123 1.35 3.85 -8.78
C PRO A 123 0.83 4.99 -7.91
N ALA A 124 -0.50 5.11 -7.79
CA ALA A 124 -1.11 6.13 -6.93
C ALA A 124 -0.76 5.89 -5.46
N LEU A 125 -0.74 4.63 -5.00
CA LEU A 125 -0.35 4.28 -3.64
C LEU A 125 1.13 4.58 -3.39
N ILE A 126 1.98 4.31 -4.37
CA ILE A 126 3.41 4.64 -4.28
C ILE A 126 3.58 6.15 -4.12
N ALA A 127 2.89 6.93 -4.94
CA ALA A 127 2.93 8.39 -4.86
C ALA A 127 2.43 8.88 -3.49
N ALA A 128 1.35 8.29 -2.97
CA ALA A 128 0.81 8.65 -1.66
C ALA A 128 1.80 8.35 -0.54
N ALA A 129 2.50 7.20 -0.62
CA ALA A 129 3.50 6.84 0.38
C ALA A 129 4.67 7.86 0.39
N LEU A 130 5.12 8.27 -0.77
CA LEU A 130 6.18 9.29 -0.88
C LEU A 130 5.70 10.66 -0.39
N TRP A 131 4.47 11.02 -0.70
CA TRP A 131 3.89 12.27 -0.20
C TRP A 131 3.83 12.27 1.33
N GLY A 132 3.37 11.17 1.93
CA GLY A 132 3.35 11.02 3.38
C GLY A 132 4.73 11.06 4.01
N ALA A 133 5.77 10.68 3.26
CA ALA A 133 7.16 10.77 3.70
C ALA A 133 7.71 12.20 3.64
N GLY A 134 6.96 13.15 3.07
CA GLY A 134 7.40 14.51 2.88
C GLY A 134 8.20 14.72 1.61
N ILE A 135 7.96 13.91 0.59
CA ILE A 135 8.65 13.98 -0.71
C ILE A 135 7.63 14.35 -1.78
N PRO A 136 7.88 15.41 -2.55
CA PRO A 136 8.99 16.35 -2.46
C PRO A 136 8.85 17.29 -1.27
N LYS A 137 9.98 17.81 -0.81
CA LYS A 137 9.99 18.70 0.36
C LYS A 137 9.38 20.07 0.06
N THR A 138 9.50 20.54 -1.14
CA THR A 138 8.94 21.83 -1.55
C THR A 138 8.47 21.77 -2.97
#